data_df0e5c397f5cdea2128f89529a09aa63
#
_entry.id   df0e5c397f5cdea2128f89529a09aa63
#
_cell.length_a   1.000
_cell.length_b   1.000
_cell.length_c   1.000
_cell.angle_alpha   90.00
_cell.angle_beta   90.00
_cell.angle_gamma   90.00
#
_symmetry.space_group_name_H-M   'P 1'
#
loop_
_entity.id
_entity.type
_entity.pdbx_description
1 polymer ?
#
loop_
_entity_poly.entity_id
_entity_poly.type
_entity_poly.pdbx_seq_one_letter_code
_entity_poly.pdbx_strand_id
1 'polypeptide(L)'
;CGALWSCPVEQAGQIPYKFVVSFFQHHRMLQLKDRPLWLTVKGGSARYVRAIQSQANITFRKTGVLHVSRSVNDVVVETTQGSERFDWVVFASHADDSLKLLKDPSAQELDVLGKFRYQDNRMVVHSDTSIMPKSRRQWASWHVHVTPTQATEQMPFQHSGTHYGFSYWMNQLQNLNCTTQVFATLNPNFALNPKKVWVERHYR
;
A
#
# COMPACT_ATOMS: atom_id res chain seq x y z
N CYS A 1 3.46 -13.41 -5.17
CA CYS A 1 2.62 -12.97 -4.02
C CYS A 1 3.24 -11.75 -3.32
N GLY A 2 4.51 -11.79 -2.86
CA GLY A 2 5.12 -10.70 -2.09
C GLY A 2 5.02 -9.32 -2.75
N ALA A 3 5.32 -9.19 -4.06
CA ALA A 3 5.19 -7.92 -4.78
C ALA A 3 3.73 -7.43 -4.91
N LEU A 4 2.77 -8.34 -4.92
CA LEU A 4 1.34 -8.00 -5.10
C LEU A 4 0.72 -7.50 -3.79
N TRP A 5 1.07 -8.11 -2.67
CA TRP A 5 0.57 -7.77 -1.34
C TRP A 5 1.59 -7.02 -0.48
N SER A 6 2.72 -6.59 -1.06
CA SER A 6 3.77 -5.84 -0.37
C SER A 6 4.21 -6.50 0.94
N CYS A 7 4.26 -7.84 0.97
CA CYS A 7 4.63 -8.62 2.15
C CYS A 7 5.92 -9.41 1.92
N PRO A 8 6.68 -9.73 2.99
CA PRO A 8 7.83 -10.62 2.91
C PRO A 8 7.46 -11.98 2.32
N VAL A 9 8.42 -12.64 1.66
CA VAL A 9 8.17 -13.92 0.97
C VAL A 9 7.72 -15.00 1.95
N GLU A 10 8.25 -14.99 3.16
CA GLU A 10 7.89 -15.90 4.24
C GLU A 10 6.42 -15.76 4.65
N GLN A 11 5.93 -14.52 4.73
CA GLN A 11 4.52 -14.23 5.01
C GLN A 11 3.64 -14.59 3.81
N ALA A 12 4.14 -14.37 2.59
CA ALA A 12 3.42 -14.78 1.38
C ALA A 12 3.14 -16.30 1.35
N GLY A 13 4.03 -17.10 1.92
CA GLY A 13 3.86 -18.55 2.07
C GLY A 13 2.75 -18.95 3.07
N GLN A 14 2.35 -18.05 3.95
CA GLN A 14 1.27 -18.27 4.93
C GLN A 14 -0.11 -17.90 4.39
N ILE A 15 -0.19 -17.25 3.22
CA ILE A 15 -1.46 -16.88 2.61
C ILE A 15 -2.18 -18.16 2.16
N PRO A 16 -3.45 -18.37 2.54
CA PRO A 16 -4.19 -19.55 2.15
C PRO A 16 -4.21 -19.75 0.62
N TYR A 17 -3.79 -20.92 0.14
CA TYR A 17 -3.71 -21.24 -1.28
C TYR A 17 -5.02 -20.94 -2.04
N LYS A 18 -6.16 -21.30 -1.45
CA LYS A 18 -7.48 -21.03 -2.02
C LYS A 18 -7.71 -19.53 -2.27
N PHE A 19 -7.27 -18.66 -1.35
CA PHE A 19 -7.36 -17.21 -1.53
C PHE A 19 -6.50 -16.73 -2.71
N VAL A 20 -5.25 -17.20 -2.80
CA VAL A 20 -4.34 -16.84 -3.89
C VAL A 20 -4.89 -17.27 -5.24
N VAL A 21 -5.36 -18.51 -5.35
CA VAL A 21 -5.93 -19.04 -6.61
C VAL A 21 -7.20 -18.27 -7.00
N SER A 22 -8.11 -18.04 -6.06
CA SER A 22 -9.34 -17.27 -6.30
C SER A 22 -9.04 -15.86 -6.76
N PHE A 23 -8.08 -15.19 -6.13
CA PHE A 23 -7.62 -13.86 -6.53
C PHE A 23 -7.10 -13.87 -7.98
N PHE A 24 -6.20 -14.79 -8.31
CA PHE A 24 -5.64 -14.89 -9.66
C PHE A 24 -6.69 -15.24 -10.71
N GLN A 25 -7.67 -16.08 -10.38
CA GLN A 25 -8.80 -16.38 -11.26
C GLN A 25 -9.66 -15.14 -11.53
N HIS A 26 -10.09 -14.43 -10.48
CA HIS A 26 -10.90 -13.21 -10.62
C HIS A 26 -10.20 -12.14 -11.45
N HIS A 27 -8.89 -12.01 -11.30
CA HIS A 27 -8.09 -11.04 -12.08
C HIS A 27 -7.59 -11.60 -13.42
N ARG A 28 -8.03 -12.79 -13.81
CA ARG A 28 -7.62 -13.49 -15.06
C ARG A 28 -6.10 -13.60 -15.23
N MET A 29 -5.36 -13.66 -14.12
CA MET A 29 -3.89 -13.73 -14.13
C MET A 29 -3.37 -15.13 -14.48
N LEU A 30 -4.21 -16.16 -14.38
CA LEU A 30 -3.87 -17.53 -14.75
C LEU A 30 -4.04 -17.83 -16.25
N GLN A 31 -4.53 -16.87 -17.03
CA GLN A 31 -4.76 -17.04 -18.46
C GLN A 31 -3.49 -16.71 -19.26
N LEU A 32 -3.17 -17.54 -20.25
CA LEU A 32 -2.10 -17.29 -21.20
C LEU A 32 -2.56 -16.43 -22.39
N LYS A 33 -3.84 -16.57 -22.77
CA LYS A 33 -4.49 -15.82 -23.83
C LYS A 33 -5.62 -14.95 -23.25
N ASP A 34 -6.07 -13.97 -24.01
CA ASP A 34 -7.20 -13.08 -23.67
C ASP A 34 -7.05 -12.41 -22.28
N ARG A 35 -5.83 -12.03 -21.95
CA ARG A 35 -5.54 -11.30 -20.71
C ARG A 35 -6.24 -9.95 -20.70
N PRO A 36 -6.80 -9.53 -19.56
CA PRO A 36 -7.43 -8.23 -19.45
C PRO A 36 -6.42 -7.11 -19.69
N LEU A 37 -6.84 -6.06 -20.34
CA LEU A 37 -6.08 -4.82 -20.41
C LEU A 37 -6.16 -4.11 -19.05
N TRP A 38 -5.02 -3.91 -18.42
CA TRP A 38 -4.95 -3.15 -17.18
C TRP A 38 -5.08 -1.66 -17.47
N LEU A 39 -5.97 -1.00 -16.74
CA LEU A 39 -6.24 0.42 -16.88
C LEU A 39 -5.81 1.17 -15.65
N THR A 40 -5.46 2.44 -15.85
CA THR A 40 -5.18 3.38 -14.77
C THR A 40 -5.88 4.71 -15.04
N VAL A 41 -6.08 5.51 -14.00
CA VAL A 41 -6.71 6.83 -14.16
C VAL A 41 -5.73 7.76 -14.86
N LYS A 42 -6.10 8.26 -16.03
CA LYS A 42 -5.29 9.24 -16.77
C LYS A 42 -5.06 10.49 -15.92
N GLY A 43 -3.79 10.81 -15.66
CA GLY A 43 -3.38 11.92 -14.81
C GLY A 43 -3.36 11.60 -13.32
N GLY A 44 -3.41 10.30 -12.96
CA GLY A 44 -3.24 9.79 -11.61
C GLY A 44 -4.50 9.81 -10.74
N SER A 45 -4.45 9.10 -9.63
CA SER A 45 -5.57 8.92 -8.70
C SER A 45 -6.07 10.21 -8.07
N ALA A 46 -5.23 11.25 -7.97
CA ALA A 46 -5.64 12.55 -7.47
C ALA A 46 -6.81 13.18 -8.27
N ARG A 47 -7.03 12.74 -9.51
CA ARG A 47 -8.14 13.26 -10.33
C ARG A 47 -9.49 12.81 -9.81
N TYR A 48 -9.68 11.53 -9.54
CA TYR A 48 -10.97 11.08 -8.99
C TYR A 48 -11.17 11.57 -7.54
N VAL A 49 -10.10 11.70 -6.75
CA VAL A 49 -10.19 12.30 -5.42
C VAL A 49 -10.73 13.73 -5.51
N ARG A 50 -10.16 14.56 -6.40
CA ARG A 50 -10.65 15.94 -6.61
C ARG A 50 -12.10 15.97 -7.12
N ALA A 51 -12.47 15.06 -8.04
CA ALA A 51 -13.83 14.96 -8.54
C ALA A 51 -14.83 14.62 -7.42
N ILE A 52 -14.48 13.74 -6.50
CA ILE A 52 -15.29 13.45 -5.32
C ILE A 52 -15.36 14.68 -4.41
N GLN A 53 -14.21 15.33 -4.15
CA GLN A 53 -14.14 16.51 -3.30
C GLN A 53 -14.94 17.70 -3.82
N SER A 54 -15.17 17.79 -5.12
CA SER A 54 -15.95 18.88 -5.74
C SER A 54 -17.46 18.70 -5.67
N GLN A 55 -17.96 17.57 -5.13
CA GLN A 55 -19.40 17.35 -5.00
C GLN A 55 -19.98 18.19 -3.85
N ALA A 56 -21.06 18.91 -4.13
CA ALA A 56 -21.64 19.87 -3.20
C ALA A 56 -22.24 19.27 -1.92
N ASN A 57 -22.57 17.97 -1.94
CA ASN A 57 -23.14 17.27 -0.80
C ASN A 57 -22.10 16.59 0.10
N ILE A 58 -20.80 16.83 -0.14
CA ILE A 58 -19.70 16.23 0.65
C ILE A 58 -18.90 17.34 1.32
N THR A 59 -18.77 17.26 2.63
CA THR A 59 -17.89 18.17 3.41
C THR A 59 -16.57 17.45 3.72
N PHE A 60 -15.46 18.00 3.25
CA PHE A 60 -14.13 17.51 3.54
C PHE A 60 -13.48 18.28 4.68
N ARG A 61 -12.99 17.55 5.67
CA ARG A 61 -12.22 18.12 6.78
C ARG A 61 -10.82 17.50 6.81
N LYS A 62 -9.81 18.37 6.92
CA LYS A 62 -8.41 17.95 7.06
C LYS A 62 -8.03 17.94 8.55
N THR A 63 -8.74 17.14 9.33
CA THR A 63 -8.46 16.98 10.75
C THR A 63 -8.39 15.50 11.09
N GLY A 64 -7.50 15.15 12.01
CA GLY A 64 -7.42 13.79 12.52
C GLY A 64 -8.54 13.51 13.52
N VAL A 65 -9.13 12.34 13.43
CA VAL A 65 -10.05 11.82 14.44
C VAL A 65 -9.24 11.31 15.61
N LEU A 66 -9.65 11.69 16.82
CA LEU A 66 -9.04 11.23 18.08
C LEU A 66 -9.76 10.01 18.63
N HIS A 67 -11.11 10.10 18.69
CA HIS A 67 -11.94 9.03 19.19
C HIS A 67 -13.29 8.99 18.49
N VAL A 68 -13.90 7.81 18.52
CA VAL A 68 -15.27 7.56 18.10
C VAL A 68 -15.97 6.81 19.23
N SER A 69 -17.10 7.33 19.69
CA SER A 69 -17.97 6.69 20.68
C SER A 69 -19.39 6.53 20.14
N ARG A 70 -20.05 5.46 20.54
CA ARG A 70 -21.40 5.13 20.09
C ARG A 70 -22.40 5.33 21.21
N SER A 71 -23.56 5.84 20.87
CA SER A 71 -24.74 5.81 21.71
C SER A 71 -25.84 4.96 21.08
N VAL A 72 -27.01 4.90 21.69
CA VAL A 72 -28.15 4.13 21.16
C VAL A 72 -28.61 4.68 19.81
N ASN A 73 -28.53 6.00 19.61
CA ASN A 73 -29.14 6.71 18.48
C ASN A 73 -28.14 7.43 17.58
N ASP A 74 -26.90 7.59 18.00
CA ASP A 74 -25.89 8.36 17.26
C ASP A 74 -24.46 7.88 17.50
N VAL A 75 -23.55 8.43 16.72
CA VAL A 75 -22.12 8.25 16.87
C VAL A 75 -21.46 9.62 17.05
N VAL A 76 -20.61 9.74 18.06
CA VAL A 76 -19.83 10.95 18.30
C VAL A 76 -18.42 10.78 17.79
N VAL A 77 -17.99 11.69 16.93
CA VAL A 77 -16.62 11.76 16.41
C VAL A 77 -15.91 12.92 17.08
N GLU A 78 -14.85 12.62 17.81
CA GLU A 78 -13.99 13.60 18.49
C GLU A 78 -12.75 13.90 17.65
N THR A 79 -12.47 15.18 17.48
CA THR A 79 -11.31 15.68 16.76
C THR A 79 -10.59 16.74 17.60
N THR A 80 -9.42 17.19 17.16
CA THR A 80 -8.74 18.35 17.78
C THR A 80 -9.51 19.66 17.64
N GLN A 81 -10.54 19.71 16.79
CA GLN A 81 -11.35 20.90 16.54
C GLN A 81 -12.71 20.86 17.26
N GLY A 82 -13.01 19.77 17.97
CA GLY A 82 -14.25 19.57 18.71
C GLY A 82 -14.90 18.22 18.40
N SER A 83 -16.11 18.04 18.88
CA SER A 83 -16.90 16.81 18.73
C SER A 83 -18.16 17.08 17.92
N GLU A 84 -18.49 16.15 17.04
CA GLU A 84 -19.70 16.18 16.22
C GLU A 84 -20.46 14.87 16.30
N ARG A 85 -21.78 14.95 16.11
CA ARG A 85 -22.69 13.80 16.10
C ARG A 85 -23.07 13.45 14.68
N PHE A 86 -23.16 12.15 14.40
CA PHE A 86 -23.54 11.58 13.11
C PHE A 86 -24.47 10.40 13.33
N ASP A 87 -25.32 10.12 12.35
CA ASP A 87 -26.17 8.93 12.37
C ASP A 87 -25.31 7.66 12.16
N TRP A 88 -24.26 7.76 11.33
CA TRP A 88 -23.40 6.65 10.95
C TRP A 88 -21.94 7.10 10.79
N VAL A 89 -21.01 6.19 11.08
CA VAL A 89 -19.59 6.34 10.79
C VAL A 89 -19.08 5.13 10.01
N VAL A 90 -18.37 5.38 8.91
CA VAL A 90 -17.65 4.37 8.15
C VAL A 90 -16.16 4.56 8.34
N PHE A 91 -15.50 3.57 8.90
CA PHE A 91 -14.04 3.57 9.02
C PHE A 91 -13.42 3.12 7.70
N ALA A 92 -12.60 3.98 7.10
CA ALA A 92 -11.80 3.68 5.92
C ALA A 92 -10.29 3.73 6.23
N SER A 93 -9.94 3.56 7.50
CA SER A 93 -8.57 3.44 7.99
C SER A 93 -8.15 1.97 8.15
N HIS A 94 -6.89 1.71 8.46
CA HIS A 94 -6.44 0.37 8.80
C HIS A 94 -7.22 -0.18 10.00
N ALA A 95 -7.40 -1.49 10.07
CA ALA A 95 -8.20 -2.14 11.10
C ALA A 95 -7.67 -1.87 12.51
N ASP A 96 -6.35 -1.89 12.70
CA ASP A 96 -5.69 -1.57 13.97
C ASP A 96 -5.85 -0.09 14.36
N ASP A 97 -5.83 0.83 13.39
CA ASP A 97 -6.08 2.25 13.63
C ASP A 97 -7.56 2.51 13.92
N SER A 98 -8.47 1.85 13.19
CA SER A 98 -9.92 1.88 13.48
C SER A 98 -10.21 1.41 14.90
N LEU A 99 -9.56 0.32 15.33
CA LEU A 99 -9.74 -0.21 16.68
C LEU A 99 -9.26 0.75 17.76
N LYS A 100 -8.14 1.44 17.54
CA LYS A 100 -7.62 2.46 18.48
C LYS A 100 -8.54 3.66 18.62
N LEU A 101 -9.26 4.00 17.56
CA LEU A 101 -10.19 5.14 17.56
C LEU A 101 -11.48 4.83 18.34
N LEU A 102 -11.90 3.57 18.42
CA LEU A 102 -13.10 3.18 19.15
C LEU A 102 -12.90 3.31 20.68
N LYS A 103 -13.74 4.09 21.35
CA LYS A 103 -13.73 4.19 22.83
C LYS A 103 -14.33 2.96 23.51
N ASP A 104 -15.25 2.31 22.82
CA ASP A 104 -16.10 1.24 23.35
C ASP A 104 -16.14 0.02 22.40
N PRO A 105 -14.97 -0.55 22.03
CA PRO A 105 -14.94 -1.67 21.11
C PRO A 105 -15.59 -2.90 21.78
N SER A 106 -16.49 -3.56 21.05
CA SER A 106 -17.06 -4.84 21.48
C SER A 106 -16.01 -5.95 21.50
N ALA A 107 -16.28 -7.03 22.22
CA ALA A 107 -15.41 -8.21 22.23
C ALA A 107 -15.18 -8.78 20.82
N GLN A 108 -16.20 -8.73 19.95
CA GLN A 108 -16.09 -9.17 18.57
C GLN A 108 -15.20 -8.25 17.72
N GLU A 109 -15.32 -6.94 17.90
CA GLU A 109 -14.44 -5.97 17.20
C GLU A 109 -12.99 -6.12 17.62
N LEU A 110 -12.72 -6.29 18.91
CA LEU A 110 -11.40 -6.60 19.44
C LEU A 110 -10.83 -7.88 18.82
N ASP A 111 -11.62 -8.94 18.79
CA ASP A 111 -11.20 -10.23 18.23
C ASP A 111 -10.96 -10.17 16.72
N VAL A 112 -11.85 -9.54 15.96
CA VAL A 112 -11.74 -9.51 14.49
C VAL A 112 -10.73 -8.49 14.02
N LEU A 113 -10.83 -7.22 14.44
CA LEU A 113 -9.96 -6.15 13.98
C LEU A 113 -8.53 -6.32 14.48
N GLY A 114 -8.34 -6.85 15.68
CA GLY A 114 -7.01 -7.13 16.25
C GLY A 114 -6.22 -8.24 15.54
N LYS A 115 -6.87 -9.04 14.69
CA LYS A 115 -6.19 -10.07 13.88
C LYS A 115 -5.52 -9.53 12.62
N PHE A 116 -5.91 -8.33 12.16
CA PHE A 116 -5.26 -7.70 11.02
C PHE A 116 -3.91 -7.13 11.43
N ARG A 117 -2.86 -7.71 10.89
CA ARG A 117 -1.50 -7.26 11.16
C ARG A 117 -1.00 -6.45 9.98
N TYR A 118 -0.41 -5.32 10.29
CA TYR A 118 0.25 -4.45 9.30
C TYR A 118 1.75 -4.46 9.54
N GLN A 119 2.50 -4.18 8.49
CA GLN A 119 3.95 -4.06 8.54
C GLN A 119 4.39 -2.71 8.01
N ASP A 120 5.49 -2.22 8.55
CA ASP A 120 6.09 -0.99 8.08
C ASP A 120 6.79 -1.22 6.74
N ASN A 121 6.56 -0.31 5.81
CA ASN A 121 7.17 -0.31 4.50
C ASN A 121 7.84 1.03 4.24
N ARG A 122 9.01 0.96 3.63
CA ARG A 122 9.75 2.11 3.11
C ARG A 122 9.57 2.19 1.60
N MET A 123 8.96 3.25 1.08
CA MET A 123 8.81 3.50 -0.34
C MET A 123 9.68 4.67 -0.77
N VAL A 124 10.47 4.47 -1.82
CA VAL A 124 11.33 5.50 -2.40
C VAL A 124 10.91 5.74 -3.84
N VAL A 125 10.59 6.99 -4.18
CA VAL A 125 10.34 7.41 -5.56
C VAL A 125 11.61 8.05 -6.11
N HIS A 126 12.10 7.53 -7.23
CA HIS A 126 13.41 7.92 -7.77
C HIS A 126 13.50 7.76 -9.29
N SER A 127 14.57 8.29 -9.88
CA SER A 127 14.90 8.13 -11.29
C SER A 127 16.19 7.33 -11.53
N ASP A 128 16.65 6.58 -10.56
CA ASP A 128 17.87 5.80 -10.67
C ASP A 128 17.67 4.53 -11.48
N THR A 129 18.20 4.52 -12.69
CA THR A 129 18.11 3.39 -13.62
C THR A 129 19.15 2.30 -13.37
N SER A 130 20.11 2.52 -12.47
CA SER A 130 21.18 1.55 -12.18
C SER A 130 20.66 0.27 -11.55
N ILE A 131 19.46 0.33 -10.93
CA ILE A 131 18.80 -0.83 -10.34
C ILE A 131 18.18 -1.78 -11.38
N MET A 132 18.06 -1.33 -12.61
CA MET A 132 17.40 -2.06 -13.69
C MET A 132 18.40 -2.86 -14.52
N PRO A 133 17.95 -3.95 -15.19
CA PRO A 133 18.78 -4.67 -16.14
C PRO A 133 19.38 -3.73 -17.21
N LYS A 134 20.62 -4.01 -17.64
CA LYS A 134 21.28 -3.22 -18.69
C LYS A 134 20.48 -3.18 -19.99
N SER A 135 19.88 -4.29 -20.37
CA SER A 135 19.04 -4.37 -21.57
C SER A 135 17.63 -3.89 -21.28
N ARG A 136 17.20 -2.86 -21.99
CA ARG A 136 15.83 -2.31 -21.88
C ARG A 136 14.75 -3.35 -22.22
N ARG A 137 15.06 -4.34 -23.04
CA ARG A 137 14.14 -5.44 -23.39
C ARG A 137 13.77 -6.33 -22.21
N GLN A 138 14.58 -6.30 -21.15
CA GLN A 138 14.35 -7.06 -19.92
C GLN A 138 13.57 -6.26 -18.87
N TRP A 139 13.23 -5.01 -19.16
CA TRP A 139 12.47 -4.21 -18.23
C TRP A 139 11.00 -4.65 -18.22
N ALA A 140 10.50 -4.88 -17.04
CA ALA A 140 9.09 -5.16 -16.79
C ALA A 140 8.49 -4.08 -15.90
N SER A 141 7.18 -4.03 -15.83
CA SER A 141 6.47 -3.07 -14.96
C SER A 141 6.81 -3.28 -13.48
N TRP A 142 7.12 -4.52 -13.09
CA TRP A 142 7.45 -4.92 -11.72
C TRP A 142 8.75 -5.70 -11.74
N HIS A 143 9.70 -5.29 -10.91
CA HIS A 143 10.97 -5.97 -10.71
C HIS A 143 11.11 -6.40 -9.26
N VAL A 144 11.55 -7.62 -9.05
CA VAL A 144 11.93 -8.15 -7.74
C VAL A 144 13.44 -8.13 -7.63
N HIS A 145 13.96 -7.46 -6.63
CA HIS A 145 15.38 -7.43 -6.31
C HIS A 145 15.64 -8.42 -5.18
N VAL A 146 16.48 -9.38 -5.45
CA VAL A 146 16.85 -10.43 -4.50
C VAL A 146 18.31 -10.24 -4.12
N THR A 147 18.59 -9.95 -2.86
CA THR A 147 19.95 -9.80 -2.34
C THR A 147 20.18 -10.75 -1.18
N PRO A 148 21.29 -11.48 -1.19
CA PRO A 148 21.71 -12.22 0.00
C PRO A 148 21.91 -11.23 1.14
N THR A 149 21.36 -11.51 2.31
CA THR A 149 21.59 -10.72 3.52
C THR A 149 22.86 -11.22 4.20
N GLN A 150 23.87 -10.35 4.31
CA GLN A 150 24.87 -10.54 5.35
C GLN A 150 24.17 -10.17 6.67
N ALA A 151 24.17 -11.09 7.62
CA ALA A 151 23.53 -10.89 8.90
C ALA A 151 24.06 -9.61 9.57
N THR A 152 23.24 -8.58 9.61
CA THR A 152 23.47 -7.38 10.42
C THR A 152 22.36 -7.32 11.46
N GLU A 153 22.75 -7.11 12.71
CA GLU A 153 21.90 -7.16 13.93
C GLU A 153 20.74 -6.15 13.98
N GLN A 154 20.47 -5.40 12.90
CA GLN A 154 19.57 -4.24 12.95
C GLN A 154 18.24 -4.39 12.22
N MET A 155 17.85 -5.56 11.71
CA MET A 155 16.54 -5.75 11.06
C MET A 155 15.79 -6.96 11.64
N PRO A 156 14.70 -6.76 12.39
CA PRO A 156 14.02 -7.81 13.17
C PRO A 156 13.19 -8.81 12.35
N PHE A 157 13.17 -8.76 11.02
CA PHE A 157 12.34 -9.60 10.16
C PHE A 157 13.12 -10.50 9.18
N GLN A 158 14.38 -10.84 9.50
CA GLN A 158 15.24 -11.65 8.64
C GLN A 158 15.22 -13.13 9.07
N HIS A 159 14.43 -13.96 8.42
CA HIS A 159 14.40 -15.40 8.70
C HIS A 159 15.12 -16.28 7.68
N SER A 160 15.64 -15.77 6.57
CA SER A 160 16.22 -16.63 5.54
C SER A 160 17.52 -16.16 4.89
N GLY A 161 18.18 -15.14 5.39
CA GLY A 161 19.40 -14.63 4.75
C GLY A 161 19.17 -14.03 3.35
N THR A 162 17.94 -13.73 2.98
CA THR A 162 17.57 -13.14 1.69
C THR A 162 16.61 -11.99 1.89
N HIS A 163 16.94 -10.83 1.31
CA HIS A 163 16.07 -9.66 1.32
C HIS A 163 15.44 -9.44 -0.04
N TYR A 164 14.16 -9.06 -0.05
CA TYR A 164 13.39 -8.79 -1.25
C TYR A 164 12.97 -7.32 -1.31
N GLY A 165 13.41 -6.62 -2.35
CA GLY A 165 12.92 -5.29 -2.71
C GLY A 165 12.06 -5.37 -3.98
N PHE A 166 11.12 -4.46 -4.12
CA PHE A 166 10.21 -4.44 -5.27
C PHE A 166 10.26 -3.08 -5.93
N SER A 167 10.56 -3.02 -7.24
CA SER A 167 10.53 -1.77 -8.00
C SER A 167 9.41 -1.79 -9.03
N TYR A 168 8.63 -0.74 -9.02
CA TYR A 168 7.54 -0.49 -9.95
C TYR A 168 8.01 0.55 -10.97
N TRP A 169 8.04 0.19 -12.25
CA TRP A 169 8.37 1.13 -13.33
C TRP A 169 7.13 1.93 -13.72
N MET A 170 7.06 3.15 -13.19
CA MET A 170 5.86 3.98 -13.27
C MET A 170 5.56 4.48 -14.69
N ASN A 171 6.59 4.68 -15.54
CA ASN A 171 6.37 5.06 -16.94
C ASN A 171 5.50 4.04 -17.66
N GLN A 172 5.73 2.75 -17.42
CA GLN A 172 4.94 1.68 -18.01
C GLN A 172 3.57 1.55 -17.33
N LEU A 173 3.54 1.58 -15.98
CA LEU A 173 2.32 1.36 -15.21
C LEU A 173 1.29 2.49 -15.36
N GLN A 174 1.75 3.73 -15.49
CA GLN A 174 0.89 4.90 -15.58
C GLN A 174 0.92 5.58 -16.95
N ASN A 175 1.57 4.95 -17.93
CA ASN A 175 1.72 5.50 -19.27
C ASN A 175 2.22 6.96 -19.24
N LEU A 176 3.31 7.21 -18.50
CA LEU A 176 3.84 8.56 -18.34
C LEU A 176 4.54 9.00 -19.63
N ASN A 177 4.09 10.11 -20.18
CA ASN A 177 4.72 10.72 -21.36
C ASN A 177 5.88 11.62 -20.92
N CYS A 178 6.99 11.02 -20.48
CA CYS A 178 8.22 11.71 -20.12
C CYS A 178 9.45 10.86 -20.44
N THR A 179 10.58 11.53 -20.68
CA THR A 179 11.87 10.86 -20.97
C THR A 179 12.53 10.31 -19.71
N THR A 180 12.31 10.97 -18.58
CA THR A 180 12.84 10.55 -17.28
C THR A 180 12.16 9.25 -16.84
N GLN A 181 12.97 8.29 -16.42
CA GLN A 181 12.46 7.04 -15.89
C GLN A 181 12.10 7.22 -14.42
N VAL A 182 10.89 6.82 -14.07
CA VAL A 182 10.33 6.96 -12.73
C VAL A 182 10.11 5.59 -12.14
N PHE A 183 10.67 5.36 -10.97
CA PHE A 183 10.49 4.14 -10.20
C PHE A 183 9.91 4.46 -8.82
N ALA A 184 9.04 3.58 -8.36
CA ALA A 184 8.66 3.49 -6.97
C ALA A 184 9.22 2.18 -6.43
N THR A 185 10.19 2.25 -5.52
CA THR A 185 10.84 1.05 -4.96
C THR A 185 10.43 0.85 -3.52
N LEU A 186 9.84 -0.32 -3.25
CA LEU A 186 9.43 -0.76 -1.94
C LEU A 186 10.57 -1.53 -1.27
N ASN A 187 10.89 -1.14 -0.05
CA ASN A 187 11.91 -1.75 0.79
C ASN A 187 13.25 -1.99 0.05
N PRO A 188 13.85 -0.93 -0.57
CA PRO A 188 15.13 -1.10 -1.22
C PRO A 188 16.19 -1.55 -0.21
N ASN A 189 16.90 -2.62 -0.55
CA ASN A 189 18.00 -3.21 0.20
C ASN A 189 19.36 -2.93 -0.47
N PHE A 190 19.39 -1.99 -1.37
CA PHE A 190 20.55 -1.52 -2.11
C PHE A 190 20.62 0.01 -2.06
N ALA A 191 21.80 0.54 -2.30
CA ALA A 191 22.00 1.99 -2.35
C ALA A 191 21.40 2.57 -3.63
N LEU A 192 20.57 3.58 -3.47
CA LEU A 192 20.10 4.44 -4.55
C LEU A 192 20.98 5.69 -4.61
N ASN A 193 21.20 6.22 -5.81
CA ASN A 193 21.89 7.50 -5.96
C ASN A 193 21.06 8.62 -5.31
N PRO A 194 21.56 9.27 -4.23
CA PRO A 194 20.78 10.29 -3.50
C PRO A 194 20.34 11.45 -4.38
N LYS A 195 21.12 11.80 -5.42
CA LYS A 195 20.77 12.88 -6.36
C LYS A 195 19.57 12.55 -7.26
N LYS A 196 19.17 11.28 -7.30
CA LYS A 196 18.06 10.79 -8.12
C LYS A 196 16.84 10.40 -7.29
N VAL A 197 16.90 10.49 -5.96
CA VAL A 197 15.79 10.27 -5.05
C VAL A 197 14.98 11.54 -4.94
N TRP A 198 13.65 11.43 -5.13
CA TRP A 198 12.74 12.58 -5.07
C TRP A 198 11.89 12.58 -3.81
N VAL A 199 11.42 11.41 -3.40
CA VAL A 199 10.52 11.27 -2.24
C VAL A 199 10.81 9.94 -1.55
N GLU A 200 10.83 9.99 -0.25
CA GLU A 200 10.83 8.81 0.62
C GLU A 200 9.64 8.89 1.56
N ARG A 201 8.94 7.77 1.77
CA ARG A 201 7.79 7.64 2.65
C ARG A 201 7.84 6.33 3.39
N HIS A 202 7.45 6.38 4.65
CA HIS A 202 7.19 5.21 5.46
C HIS A 202 5.68 5.07 5.65
N TYR A 203 5.16 3.88 5.48
CA TYR A 203 3.74 3.57 5.66
C TYR A 203 3.55 2.11 6.05
N ARG A 204 2.39 1.84 6.62
CA ARG A 204 1.94 0.49 6.96
C ARG A 204 0.86 0.01 6.00
#